data_58720665585882cf55d6bae0cee87dce
#
_entry.id   58720665585882cf55d6bae0cee87dce
#
_cell.length_a   1.000
_cell.length_b   1.000
_cell.length_c   1.000
_cell.angle_alpha   90.00
_cell.angle_beta   90.00
_cell.angle_gamma   90.00
#
_symmetry.space_group_name_H-M   'P 1'
#
loop_
_entity.id
_entity.type
_entity.pdbx_description
1 polymer ?
#
loop_
_entity_poly.entity_id
_entity_poly.type
_entity_poly.pdbx_seq_one_letter_code
_entity_poly.pdbx_strand_id
1 'polypeptide(L)'
;RSDEGTNILIEATRHLGDQFTLWGQTHVDHLLLTHAHFGHVDGLGLFGRETLSAQGIQLHISEEMYHLVDQTPQWNLMVQQGVFEIQTFAVDAALYNKGELTIEPIRIPHRDELSDMHAFIIRGPNKSLLFLPDHDTWDETLTVHKCSTLRQWLSAMRIDIALIDGTFWSEDELGGRDQSKVPHPPVLQ
;
A
#
# COMPACT_ATOMS: atom_id res chain seq x y z
N ARG A 1 -5.79 -12.75 6.05
CA ARG A 1 -5.94 -13.05 7.47
C ARG A 1 -4.78 -13.89 7.94
N SER A 2 -4.15 -13.55 9.07
CA SER A 2 -3.08 -14.37 9.65
C SER A 2 -3.64 -15.66 10.26
N ASP A 3 -2.74 -16.66 10.50
CA ASP A 3 -3.13 -17.91 11.15
C ASP A 3 -3.66 -17.71 12.57
N GLU A 4 -3.25 -16.62 13.23
CA GLU A 4 -3.75 -16.20 14.55
C GLU A 4 -5.11 -15.47 14.48
N GLY A 5 -5.69 -15.34 13.30
CA GLY A 5 -7.00 -14.73 13.08
C GLY A 5 -6.98 -13.21 12.90
N THR A 6 -5.81 -12.56 12.90
CA THR A 6 -5.66 -11.11 12.69
C THR A 6 -6.03 -10.73 11.25
N ASN A 7 -6.86 -9.72 11.10
CA ASN A 7 -7.29 -9.18 9.81
C ASN A 7 -6.40 -7.99 9.43
N ILE A 8 -5.63 -8.16 8.37
CA ILE A 8 -4.74 -7.13 7.83
C ILE A 8 -5.29 -6.69 6.48
N LEU A 9 -5.54 -5.41 6.33
CA LEU A 9 -5.97 -4.79 5.09
C LEU A 9 -4.82 -3.96 4.52
N ILE A 10 -4.59 -4.04 3.23
CA ILE A 10 -3.69 -3.15 2.50
C ILE A 10 -4.54 -2.27 1.62
N GLU A 11 -4.38 -0.97 1.75
CA GLU A 11 -5.15 0.08 1.10
C GLU A 11 -6.58 0.26 1.63
N ALA A 12 -7.04 1.50 1.60
CA ALA A 12 -8.43 1.87 1.83
C ALA A 12 -8.98 2.56 0.59
N THR A 13 -9.26 1.77 -0.45
CA THR A 13 -9.70 2.29 -1.75
C THR A 13 -11.13 2.84 -1.68
N ARG A 14 -11.54 3.62 -2.68
CA ARG A 14 -12.93 4.12 -2.77
C ARG A 14 -13.99 3.01 -2.88
N HIS A 15 -13.59 1.79 -3.27
CA HIS A 15 -14.46 0.63 -3.36
C HIS A 15 -14.44 -0.25 -2.10
N LEU A 16 -13.93 0.25 -1.00
CA LEU A 16 -13.75 -0.51 0.24
C LEU A 16 -15.07 -1.13 0.75
N GLY A 17 -16.20 -0.44 0.59
CA GLY A 17 -17.51 -0.97 0.95
C GLY A 17 -17.89 -2.24 0.17
N ASP A 18 -17.65 -2.25 -1.13
CA ASP A 18 -17.85 -3.42 -1.99
C ASP A 18 -16.89 -4.54 -1.63
N GLN A 19 -15.63 -4.20 -1.35
CA GLN A 19 -14.60 -5.16 -0.92
C GLN A 19 -14.98 -5.82 0.41
N PHE A 20 -15.49 -5.09 1.39
CA PHE A 20 -16.02 -5.65 2.63
C PHE A 20 -17.21 -6.58 2.41
N THR A 21 -18.09 -6.22 1.49
CA THR A 21 -19.22 -7.08 1.11
C THR A 21 -18.74 -8.41 0.52
N LEU A 22 -17.76 -8.36 -0.39
CA LEU A 22 -17.15 -9.57 -0.98
C LEU A 22 -16.37 -10.39 0.06
N TRP A 23 -15.68 -9.73 0.97
CA TRP A 23 -14.93 -10.40 2.04
C TRP A 23 -15.85 -11.01 3.11
N GLY A 24 -17.06 -10.49 3.27
CA GLY A 24 -18.05 -10.96 4.24
C GLY A 24 -17.79 -10.51 5.67
N GLN A 25 -16.93 -9.49 5.87
CA GLN A 25 -16.66 -8.87 7.18
C GLN A 25 -16.13 -7.44 7.02
N THR A 26 -16.17 -6.69 8.12
CA THR A 26 -15.73 -5.28 8.17
C THR A 26 -14.66 -5.03 9.23
N HIS A 27 -14.34 -6.05 10.04
CA HIS A 27 -13.36 -5.91 11.12
C HIS A 27 -11.94 -5.94 10.55
N VAL A 28 -11.16 -4.92 10.86
CA VAL A 28 -9.76 -4.75 10.48
C VAL A 28 -8.93 -4.46 11.74
N ASP A 29 -7.90 -5.24 11.98
CA ASP A 29 -6.97 -5.04 13.10
C ASP A 29 -5.80 -4.13 12.67
N HIS A 30 -5.27 -4.35 11.47
CA HIS A 30 -4.17 -3.56 10.89
C HIS A 30 -4.55 -3.07 9.51
N LEU A 31 -4.34 -1.78 9.26
CA LEU A 31 -4.45 -1.16 7.94
C LEU A 31 -3.07 -0.63 7.53
N LEU A 32 -2.61 -1.00 6.35
CA LEU A 32 -1.34 -0.59 5.78
C LEU A 32 -1.63 0.27 4.55
N LEU A 33 -1.01 1.45 4.46
CA LEU A 33 -1.16 2.32 3.29
C LEU A 33 0.19 2.47 2.58
N THR A 34 0.17 2.34 1.27
CA THR A 34 1.37 2.48 0.44
C THR A 34 1.77 3.93 0.26
N HIS A 35 0.80 4.80 -0.04
CA HIS A 35 0.97 6.22 -0.27
C HIS A 35 -0.38 6.97 -0.24
N ALA A 36 -0.36 8.29 -0.40
CA ALA A 36 -1.49 9.17 -0.14
C ALA A 36 -2.36 9.53 -1.35
N HIS A 37 -2.18 8.93 -2.52
CA HIS A 37 -3.08 9.20 -3.64
C HIS A 37 -4.50 8.70 -3.37
N PHE A 38 -5.51 9.41 -3.87
CA PHE A 38 -6.92 9.16 -3.57
C PHE A 38 -7.37 7.72 -3.82
N GLY A 39 -6.83 7.06 -4.87
CA GLY A 39 -7.13 5.66 -5.16
C GLY A 39 -6.87 4.71 -3.99
N HIS A 40 -5.98 5.08 -3.08
CA HIS A 40 -5.48 4.27 -1.98
C HIS A 40 -6.04 4.65 -0.61
N VAL A 41 -6.59 5.87 -0.47
CA VAL A 41 -7.00 6.44 0.83
C VAL A 41 -8.45 6.90 0.91
N ASP A 42 -9.16 7.03 -0.22
CA ASP A 42 -10.55 7.55 -0.28
C ASP A 42 -11.53 6.77 0.63
N GLY A 43 -11.27 5.51 0.90
CA GLY A 43 -12.08 4.65 1.75
C GLY A 43 -11.85 4.83 3.25
N LEU A 44 -10.87 5.61 3.69
CA LEU A 44 -10.57 5.80 5.12
C LEU A 44 -11.79 6.26 5.92
N GLY A 45 -12.62 7.11 5.34
CA GLY A 45 -13.84 7.62 5.97
C GLY A 45 -14.85 6.53 6.36
N LEU A 46 -14.81 5.34 5.73
CA LEU A 46 -15.70 4.22 6.10
C LEU A 46 -15.44 3.68 7.50
N PHE A 47 -14.26 3.87 8.06
CA PHE A 47 -13.96 3.45 9.44
C PHE A 47 -14.50 4.44 10.49
N GLY A 48 -14.94 5.63 10.07
CA GLY A 48 -15.40 6.71 10.94
C GLY A 48 -16.64 6.36 11.77
N ARG A 49 -16.94 7.23 12.74
CA ARG A 49 -18.06 7.05 13.68
C ARG A 49 -19.43 7.05 13.01
N GLU A 50 -19.57 7.75 11.90
CA GLU A 50 -20.83 7.89 11.14
C GLU A 50 -21.10 6.66 10.25
N THR A 51 -20.14 5.74 10.14
CA THR A 51 -20.24 4.55 9.29
C THR A 51 -19.98 3.28 10.11
N LEU A 52 -18.77 2.70 10.07
CA LEU A 52 -18.43 1.46 10.79
C LEU A 52 -18.16 1.65 12.28
N SER A 53 -17.90 2.88 12.72
CA SER A 53 -17.55 3.20 14.11
C SER A 53 -16.40 2.31 14.63
N ALA A 54 -15.41 2.09 13.79
CA ALA A 54 -14.25 1.27 14.12
C ALA A 54 -13.42 1.90 15.25
N GLN A 55 -12.69 1.07 15.98
CA GLN A 55 -11.84 1.51 17.08
C GLN A 55 -10.54 0.71 17.09
N GLY A 56 -9.42 1.38 17.36
CA GLY A 56 -8.13 0.75 17.64
C GLY A 56 -7.44 0.10 16.43
N ILE A 57 -7.81 0.50 15.20
CA ILE A 57 -7.13 -0.01 14.00
C ILE A 57 -5.68 0.48 14.02
N GLN A 58 -4.72 -0.43 13.99
CA GLN A 58 -3.30 -0.10 13.87
C GLN A 58 -3.03 0.37 12.44
N LEU A 59 -2.88 1.69 12.25
CA LEU A 59 -2.65 2.31 10.95
C LEU A 59 -1.14 2.43 10.68
N HIS A 60 -0.62 1.57 9.80
CA HIS A 60 0.79 1.54 9.41
C HIS A 60 1.02 2.45 8.21
N ILE A 61 1.80 3.50 8.39
CA ILE A 61 2.10 4.53 7.40
C ILE A 61 3.55 5.00 7.54
N SER A 62 4.11 5.58 6.47
CA SER A 62 5.42 6.24 6.54
C SER A 62 5.36 7.51 7.38
N GLU A 63 6.53 8.03 7.75
CA GLU A 63 6.64 9.29 8.49
C GLU A 63 6.10 10.48 7.66
N GLU A 64 6.35 10.49 6.34
CA GLU A 64 5.81 11.53 5.46
C GLU A 64 4.29 11.47 5.40
N MET A 65 3.72 10.28 5.28
CA MET A 65 2.29 10.10 5.28
C MET A 65 1.66 10.44 6.64
N TYR A 66 2.37 10.20 7.76
CA TYR A 66 1.91 10.64 9.08
C TYR A 66 1.72 12.16 9.13
N HIS A 67 2.67 12.93 8.59
CA HIS A 67 2.52 14.39 8.54
C HIS A 67 1.28 14.82 7.75
N LEU A 68 0.97 14.14 6.65
CA LEU A 68 -0.25 14.41 5.90
C LEU A 68 -1.51 14.06 6.70
N VAL A 69 -1.54 12.92 7.36
CA VAL A 69 -2.67 12.49 8.21
C VAL A 69 -2.91 13.50 9.33
N ASP A 70 -1.85 13.94 10.01
CA ASP A 70 -1.92 14.92 11.09
C ASP A 70 -2.43 16.28 10.63
N GLN A 71 -2.07 16.72 9.42
CA GLN A 71 -2.49 18.00 8.84
C GLN A 71 -3.85 17.94 8.13
N THR A 72 -4.41 16.76 7.89
CA THR A 72 -5.72 16.59 7.26
C THR A 72 -6.80 16.51 8.33
N PRO A 73 -7.66 17.56 8.50
CA PRO A 73 -8.55 17.65 9.65
C PRO A 73 -9.45 16.43 9.88
N GLN A 74 -9.98 15.84 8.79
CA GLN A 74 -10.86 14.66 8.87
C GLN A 74 -10.10 13.42 9.39
N TRP A 75 -8.89 13.18 8.91
CA TRP A 75 -8.08 12.04 9.30
C TRP A 75 -7.51 12.22 10.70
N ASN A 76 -7.03 13.43 11.03
CA ASN A 76 -6.59 13.77 12.38
C ASN A 76 -7.71 13.57 13.41
N LEU A 77 -8.94 13.99 13.08
CA LEU A 77 -10.10 13.77 13.95
C LEU A 77 -10.34 12.26 14.21
N MET A 78 -10.19 11.40 13.19
CA MET A 78 -10.35 9.95 13.36
C MET A 78 -9.27 9.37 14.29
N VAL A 79 -8.03 9.86 14.20
CA VAL A 79 -6.96 9.51 15.15
C VAL A 79 -7.32 9.95 16.57
N GLN A 80 -7.72 11.20 16.77
CA GLN A 80 -8.14 11.73 18.07
C GLN A 80 -9.35 10.97 18.67
N GLN A 81 -10.22 10.44 17.83
CA GLN A 81 -11.38 9.63 18.21
C GLN A 81 -11.02 8.17 18.53
N GLY A 82 -9.77 7.76 18.34
CA GLY A 82 -9.33 6.38 18.57
C GLY A 82 -9.77 5.39 17.49
N VAL A 83 -10.19 5.87 16.32
CA VAL A 83 -10.46 5.00 15.16
C VAL A 83 -9.16 4.38 14.68
N PHE A 84 -8.12 5.21 14.53
CA PHE A 84 -6.78 4.80 14.14
C PHE A 84 -5.77 5.03 15.28
N GLU A 85 -4.90 4.04 15.48
CA GLU A 85 -3.69 4.12 16.28
C GLU A 85 -2.50 4.10 15.34
N ILE A 86 -1.80 5.24 15.22
CA ILE A 86 -0.72 5.39 14.24
C ILE A 86 0.49 4.53 14.59
N GLN A 87 0.99 3.82 13.61
CA GLN A 87 2.24 3.05 13.64
C GLN A 87 3.11 3.53 12.48
N THR A 88 4.03 4.46 12.74
CA THR A 88 4.99 4.86 11.71
C THR A 88 6.03 3.78 11.51
N PHE A 89 6.44 3.57 10.27
CA PHE A 89 7.49 2.61 9.94
C PHE A 89 8.68 3.28 9.25
N ALA A 90 9.86 2.71 9.47
CA ALA A 90 11.06 3.00 8.71
C ALA A 90 11.31 1.92 7.67
N VAL A 91 11.99 2.26 6.58
CA VAL A 91 12.48 1.30 5.60
C VAL A 91 13.39 0.28 6.32
N ASP A 92 13.39 -0.96 5.86
CA ASP A 92 14.19 -2.08 6.38
C ASP A 92 13.75 -2.64 7.77
N ALA A 93 12.63 -2.19 8.31
CA ALA A 93 12.05 -2.79 9.51
C ALA A 93 10.71 -3.46 9.19
N ALA A 94 10.50 -4.68 9.66
CA ALA A 94 9.22 -5.35 9.54
C ALA A 94 8.15 -4.57 10.33
N LEU A 95 7.07 -4.17 9.65
CA LEU A 95 5.94 -3.47 10.29
C LEU A 95 4.91 -4.44 10.91
N TYR A 96 4.96 -5.68 10.53
CA TYR A 96 4.21 -6.76 11.15
C TYR A 96 5.07 -8.03 11.17
N ASN A 97 5.16 -8.66 12.33
CA ASN A 97 5.91 -9.92 12.51
C ASN A 97 5.27 -10.72 13.64
N LYS A 98 4.31 -11.59 13.30
CA LYS A 98 3.64 -12.47 14.26
C LYS A 98 3.34 -13.82 13.62
N GLY A 99 3.55 -14.89 14.37
CA GLY A 99 3.39 -16.25 13.87
C GLY A 99 4.31 -16.52 12.67
N GLU A 100 3.74 -17.00 11.57
CA GLU A 100 4.48 -17.28 10.33
C GLU A 100 4.36 -16.14 9.29
N LEU A 101 3.74 -15.01 9.65
CA LEU A 101 3.53 -13.87 8.75
C LEU A 101 4.45 -12.71 9.10
N THR A 102 5.19 -12.23 8.10
CA THR A 102 5.98 -10.99 8.18
C THR A 102 5.60 -10.06 7.04
N ILE A 103 5.49 -8.76 7.32
CA ILE A 103 5.26 -7.73 6.30
C ILE A 103 6.35 -6.68 6.40
N GLU A 104 7.02 -6.43 5.28
CA GLU A 104 8.17 -5.54 5.15
C GLU A 104 7.86 -4.43 4.13
N PRO A 105 8.08 -3.14 4.44
CA PRO A 105 7.93 -2.05 3.48
C PRO A 105 9.18 -1.95 2.60
N ILE A 106 8.99 -1.57 1.33
CA ILE A 106 10.07 -1.27 0.40
C ILE A 106 9.79 0.09 -0.23
N ARG A 107 10.75 1.00 -0.16
CA ARG A 107 10.64 2.29 -0.86
C ARG A 107 10.59 2.10 -2.37
N ILE A 108 9.63 2.74 -3.02
CA ILE A 108 9.43 2.72 -4.47
C ILE A 108 9.37 4.16 -4.99
N PRO A 109 10.10 4.50 -6.06
CA PRO A 109 9.92 5.78 -6.74
C PRO A 109 8.51 5.89 -7.31
N HIS A 110 7.78 6.87 -6.83
CA HIS A 110 6.47 7.27 -7.34
C HIS A 110 6.23 8.71 -6.92
N ARG A 111 5.46 9.47 -7.68
CA ARG A 111 5.18 10.89 -7.41
C ARG A 111 4.95 11.15 -5.92
N ASP A 112 5.82 11.93 -5.33
CA ASP A 112 5.88 12.19 -3.89
C ASP A 112 5.29 13.56 -3.48
N GLU A 113 4.36 14.11 -4.28
CA GLU A 113 3.73 15.38 -4.00
C GLU A 113 2.85 15.40 -2.74
N LEU A 114 2.39 14.25 -2.26
CA LEU A 114 1.58 14.10 -1.05
C LEU A 114 2.27 13.29 0.04
N SER A 115 2.96 12.24 -0.34
CA SER A 115 3.77 11.39 0.55
C SER A 115 4.69 10.51 -0.28
N ASP A 116 5.67 9.94 0.38
CA ASP A 116 6.47 8.88 -0.20
C ASP A 116 5.63 7.61 -0.46
N MET A 117 6.14 6.73 -1.36
CA MET A 117 5.46 5.49 -1.72
C MET A 117 6.26 4.27 -1.27
N HIS A 118 5.56 3.27 -0.73
CA HIS A 118 6.11 1.98 -0.33
C HIS A 118 5.29 0.83 -0.87
N ALA A 119 5.95 -0.14 -1.51
CA ALA A 119 5.40 -1.46 -1.72
C ALA A 119 5.53 -2.31 -0.46
N PHE A 120 4.80 -3.41 -0.36
CA PHE A 120 4.90 -4.34 0.74
C PHE A 120 5.28 -5.74 0.27
N ILE A 121 6.27 -6.35 0.97
CA ILE A 121 6.53 -7.79 0.85
C ILE A 121 5.82 -8.49 1.99
N ILE A 122 4.93 -9.40 1.64
CA ILE A 122 4.20 -10.25 2.57
C ILE A 122 4.83 -11.65 2.52
N ARG A 123 5.47 -12.08 3.62
CA ARG A 123 6.11 -13.39 3.73
C ARG A 123 5.28 -14.30 4.62
N GLY A 124 4.76 -15.35 4.03
CA GLY A 124 4.13 -16.46 4.74
C GLY A 124 5.10 -17.65 4.88
N PRO A 125 4.65 -18.77 5.45
CA PRO A 125 5.50 -19.93 5.73
C PRO A 125 6.07 -20.60 4.46
N ASN A 126 5.37 -20.50 3.33
CA ASN A 126 5.72 -21.22 2.11
C ASN A 126 5.95 -20.31 0.90
N LYS A 127 5.42 -19.09 0.93
CA LYS A 127 5.41 -18.18 -0.21
C LYS A 127 5.59 -16.74 0.26
N SER A 128 6.19 -15.94 -0.62
CA SER A 128 6.29 -14.49 -0.48
C SER A 128 5.59 -13.79 -1.62
N LEU A 129 4.86 -12.72 -1.28
CA LEU A 129 4.11 -11.90 -2.21
C LEU A 129 4.61 -10.46 -2.15
N LEU A 130 4.88 -9.87 -3.31
CA LEU A 130 5.07 -8.43 -3.47
C LEU A 130 3.75 -7.79 -3.85
N PHE A 131 3.34 -6.74 -3.12
CA PHE A 131 2.26 -5.84 -3.48
C PHE A 131 2.84 -4.47 -3.86
N LEU A 132 2.82 -4.17 -5.16
CA LEU A 132 3.36 -2.95 -5.77
C LEU A 132 2.27 -2.33 -6.65
N PRO A 133 1.33 -1.55 -6.09
CA PRO A 133 0.19 -1.05 -6.85
C PRO A 133 0.56 0.05 -7.85
N ASP A 134 1.53 0.89 -7.51
CA ASP A 134 1.94 2.04 -8.33
C ASP A 134 3.46 2.19 -8.35
N HIS A 135 4.02 2.65 -9.46
CA HIS A 135 5.41 3.12 -9.58
C HIS A 135 5.59 3.99 -10.83
N ASP A 136 6.62 4.82 -10.85
CA ASP A 136 6.85 5.72 -11.99
C ASP A 136 7.43 4.97 -13.19
N THR A 137 8.60 4.37 -13.02
CA THR A 137 9.26 3.58 -14.07
C THR A 137 10.05 2.41 -13.50
N TRP A 138 10.24 1.36 -14.32
CA TRP A 138 11.12 0.26 -13.92
C TRP A 138 12.57 0.69 -13.79
N ASP A 139 13.05 1.61 -14.63
CA ASP A 139 14.43 2.08 -14.58
C ASP A 139 14.75 2.76 -13.26
N GLU A 140 13.86 3.61 -12.76
CA GLU A 140 14.01 4.27 -11.46
C GLU A 140 13.94 3.27 -10.32
N THR A 141 12.93 2.39 -10.32
CA THR A 141 12.78 1.36 -9.30
C THR A 141 13.99 0.44 -9.25
N LEU A 142 14.47 -0.05 -10.39
CA LEU A 142 15.63 -0.93 -10.45
C LEU A 142 16.92 -0.22 -10.03
N THR A 143 17.06 1.07 -10.39
CA THR A 143 18.22 1.89 -9.98
C THR A 143 18.28 2.05 -8.48
N VAL A 144 17.18 2.41 -7.83
CA VAL A 144 17.12 2.54 -6.36
C VAL A 144 17.50 1.24 -5.67
N HIS A 145 17.04 0.11 -6.21
CA HIS A 145 17.30 -1.21 -5.65
C HIS A 145 18.62 -1.86 -6.16
N LYS A 146 19.43 -1.13 -6.94
CA LYS A 146 20.73 -1.58 -7.48
C LYS A 146 20.64 -2.88 -8.27
N CYS A 147 19.57 -3.04 -9.03
CA CYS A 147 19.30 -4.18 -9.90
C CYS A 147 19.28 -3.74 -11.37
N SER A 148 19.66 -4.65 -12.27
CA SER A 148 19.69 -4.38 -13.71
C SER A 148 18.43 -4.89 -14.44
N THR A 149 17.66 -5.78 -13.82
CA THR A 149 16.46 -6.36 -14.39
C THR A 149 15.42 -6.65 -13.31
N LEU A 150 14.15 -6.61 -13.67
CA LEU A 150 13.03 -7.00 -12.81
C LEU A 150 13.22 -8.42 -12.23
N ARG A 151 13.67 -9.38 -13.06
CA ARG A 151 13.95 -10.74 -12.63
C ARG A 151 15.02 -10.79 -11.53
N GLN A 152 16.09 -10.00 -11.68
CA GLN A 152 17.15 -9.91 -10.68
C GLN A 152 16.62 -9.35 -9.37
N TRP A 153 15.82 -8.27 -9.45
CA TRP A 153 15.24 -7.63 -8.28
C TRP A 153 14.28 -8.58 -7.53
N LEU A 154 13.32 -9.18 -8.22
CA LEU A 154 12.38 -10.14 -7.62
C LEU A 154 13.11 -11.36 -7.00
N SER A 155 14.17 -11.85 -7.66
CA SER A 155 14.98 -12.95 -7.13
C SER A 155 15.75 -12.55 -5.88
N ALA A 156 16.36 -11.36 -5.87
CA ALA A 156 17.08 -10.82 -4.71
C ALA A 156 16.15 -10.66 -3.50
N MET A 157 14.92 -10.20 -3.72
CA MET A 157 13.88 -10.06 -2.70
C MET A 157 13.19 -11.39 -2.37
N ARG A 158 13.52 -12.50 -3.05
CA ARG A 158 12.90 -13.82 -2.87
C ARG A 158 11.38 -13.77 -3.02
N ILE A 159 10.88 -13.17 -4.09
CA ILE A 159 9.45 -13.02 -4.38
C ILE A 159 8.98 -14.22 -5.20
N ASP A 160 7.95 -14.91 -4.73
CA ASP A 160 7.27 -16.00 -5.45
C ASP A 160 6.10 -15.50 -6.30
N ILE A 161 5.39 -14.47 -5.82
CA ILE A 161 4.19 -13.91 -6.45
C ILE A 161 4.33 -12.39 -6.42
N ALA A 162 4.07 -11.73 -7.55
CA ALA A 162 4.08 -10.28 -7.62
C ALA A 162 2.74 -9.77 -8.15
N LEU A 163 2.09 -8.90 -7.36
CA LEU A 163 0.96 -8.06 -7.77
C LEU A 163 1.53 -6.69 -8.07
N ILE A 164 1.61 -6.38 -9.35
CA ILE A 164 2.32 -5.21 -9.86
C ILE A 164 1.31 -4.31 -10.56
N ASP A 165 1.60 -3.01 -10.61
CA ASP A 165 0.86 -2.02 -11.39
C ASP A 165 0.54 -2.55 -12.81
N GLY A 166 -0.71 -2.53 -13.14
CA GLY A 166 -1.24 -2.94 -14.43
C GLY A 166 -2.30 -1.96 -14.95
N THR A 167 -2.16 -0.69 -14.60
CA THR A 167 -3.09 0.38 -14.97
C THR A 167 -3.24 0.49 -16.47
N PHE A 168 -2.16 0.33 -17.23
CA PHE A 168 -2.14 0.34 -18.70
C PHE A 168 -1.51 -0.93 -19.26
N TRP A 169 -2.15 -1.50 -20.26
CA TRP A 169 -1.57 -2.61 -21.02
C TRP A 169 -0.48 -2.13 -22.00
N SER A 170 -0.76 -1.04 -22.71
CA SER A 170 0.16 -0.43 -23.68
C SER A 170 0.03 1.09 -23.70
N GLU A 171 1.00 1.77 -24.33
CA GLU A 171 0.98 3.23 -24.49
C GLU A 171 -0.25 3.74 -25.27
N ASP A 172 -0.84 2.92 -26.14
CA ASP A 172 -2.05 3.28 -26.90
C ASP A 172 -3.24 3.62 -25.99
N GLU A 173 -3.28 3.07 -24.77
CA GLU A 173 -4.35 3.32 -23.79
C GLU A 173 -4.24 4.70 -23.11
N LEU A 174 -3.14 5.40 -23.30
CA LEU A 174 -2.92 6.74 -22.75
C LEU A 174 -3.78 7.83 -23.43
N GLY A 175 -4.45 7.51 -24.55
CA GLY A 175 -5.29 8.46 -25.30
C GLY A 175 -4.53 9.67 -25.82
N GLY A 176 -3.28 9.47 -26.22
CA GLY A 176 -2.39 10.51 -26.74
C GLY A 176 -1.71 11.37 -25.66
N ARG A 177 -1.86 11.04 -24.39
CA ARG A 177 -1.10 11.68 -23.31
C ARG A 177 0.34 11.20 -23.33
N ASP A 178 1.27 12.09 -23.00
CA ASP A 178 2.67 11.75 -22.84
C ASP A 178 2.85 10.82 -21.61
N GLN A 179 3.53 9.69 -21.80
CA GLN A 179 3.81 8.71 -20.76
C GLN A 179 4.52 9.35 -19.54
N SER A 180 5.43 10.29 -19.78
CA SER A 180 6.13 11.00 -18.70
C SER A 180 5.21 11.78 -17.74
N LYS A 181 3.96 12.02 -18.14
CA LYS A 181 2.94 12.69 -17.35
C LYS A 181 1.96 11.74 -16.66
N VAL A 182 2.11 10.46 -16.89
CA VAL A 182 1.24 9.40 -16.39
C VAL A 182 2.12 8.36 -15.68
N PRO A 183 2.28 8.46 -14.36
CA PRO A 183 3.23 7.65 -13.59
C PRO A 183 2.71 6.23 -13.33
N HIS A 184 2.43 5.51 -14.40
CA HIS A 184 2.03 4.11 -14.41
C HIS A 184 2.61 3.49 -15.68
N PRO A 185 3.70 2.72 -15.60
CA PRO A 185 4.31 2.15 -16.81
C PRO A 185 3.38 1.12 -17.43
N PRO A 186 3.30 1.07 -18.77
CA PRO A 186 2.56 0.01 -19.44
C PRO A 186 3.15 -1.37 -19.15
N VAL A 187 2.28 -2.39 -19.15
CA VAL A 187 2.70 -3.79 -18.98
C VAL A 187 3.60 -4.24 -20.13
N LEU A 188 3.31 -3.78 -21.36
CA LEU A 188 4.15 -4.00 -22.54
C LEU A 188 5.21 -2.87 -22.64
N GLN A 189 6.42 -3.14 -22.15
CA GLN A 189 7.62 -2.32 -22.32
C GLN A 189 8.73 -3.12 -22.97
#